data_46a924d77a47cf6032a180af2af80a87
#
_entry.id   46a924d77a47cf6032a180af2af80a87
#
_cell.length_a   1.000
_cell.length_b   1.000
_cell.length_c   1.000
_cell.angle_alpha   90.00
_cell.angle_beta   90.00
_cell.angle_gamma   90.00
#
_symmetry.space_group_name_H-M   'P 1'
#
loop_
_entity.id
_entity.type
_entity.pdbx_description
1 polymer ?
#
loop_
_entity_poly.entity_id
_entity_poly.type
_entity_poly.pdbx_seq_one_letter_code
_entity_poly.pdbx_strand_id
1 'polypeptide(L)' 'MFAAVRFQVDADASPGLLPRLLQPFARRDLMPDYFHSVQADGIVSVGIRMDAMPSEMVNLVAGNLWQVVGVRHVVTS' A
#
# COMPACT_ATOMS: atom_id res chain seq x y z
N MET A 1 13.41 15.54 -1.76
CA MET A 1 13.51 14.79 -3.02
C MET A 1 12.31 13.84 -3.16
N PHE A 2 11.88 13.62 -4.37
CA PHE A 2 10.72 12.78 -4.65
C PHE A 2 11.14 11.55 -5.45
N ALA A 3 10.39 10.47 -5.29
CA ALA A 3 10.64 9.21 -5.96
C ALA A 3 9.34 8.69 -6.56
N ALA A 4 9.42 8.07 -7.72
CA ALA A 4 8.35 7.27 -8.27
C ALA A 4 8.47 5.88 -7.65
N VAL A 5 7.37 5.39 -7.06
CA VAL A 5 7.41 4.15 -6.32
C VAL A 5 6.13 3.36 -6.51
N ARG A 6 6.26 2.04 -6.50
CA ARG A 6 5.12 1.12 -6.55
C ARG A 6 5.19 0.19 -5.35
N PHE A 7 4.06 0.02 -4.68
CA PHE A 7 3.89 -0.97 -3.62
C PHE A 7 2.98 -2.07 -4.14
N GLN A 8 3.42 -3.31 -3.99
CA GLN A 8 2.59 -4.47 -4.26
C GLN A 8 2.33 -5.18 -2.94
N VAL A 9 1.05 -5.30 -2.56
CA VAL A 9 0.64 -5.87 -1.28
C VAL A 9 -0.23 -7.08 -1.51
N ASP A 10 0.09 -8.18 -0.84
CA ASP A 10 -0.79 -9.35 -0.78
C ASP A 10 -1.28 -9.51 0.66
N ALA A 11 -2.59 -9.69 0.81
CA ALA A 11 -3.21 -9.75 2.12
C ALA A 11 -4.41 -10.68 2.12
N ASP A 12 -4.75 -11.21 3.30
CA ASP A 12 -5.99 -11.96 3.46
C ASP A 12 -7.19 -11.03 3.26
N ALA A 13 -8.17 -11.49 2.49
CA ALA A 13 -9.39 -10.71 2.27
C ALA A 13 -10.16 -10.57 3.59
N SER A 14 -10.53 -9.34 3.92
CA SER A 14 -11.33 -9.06 5.12
C SER A 14 -12.07 -7.75 4.95
N PRO A 15 -13.21 -7.56 5.64
CA PRO A 15 -13.89 -6.27 5.63
C PRO A 15 -12.97 -5.16 6.13
N GLY A 16 -12.98 -4.02 5.46
CA GLY A 16 -12.19 -2.87 5.86
C GLY A 16 -10.71 -2.93 5.50
N LEU A 17 -10.27 -3.97 4.78
CA LEU A 17 -8.86 -4.10 4.41
C LEU A 17 -8.38 -2.93 3.54
N LEU A 18 -9.11 -2.61 2.47
CA LEU A 18 -8.66 -1.57 1.54
C LEU A 18 -8.54 -0.20 2.20
N PRO A 19 -9.50 0.26 3.01
CA PRO A 19 -9.32 1.52 3.75
C PRO A 19 -8.11 1.49 4.67
N ARG A 20 -7.81 0.36 5.31
CA ARG A 20 -6.65 0.26 6.19
C ARG A 20 -5.35 0.32 5.43
N LEU A 21 -5.31 -0.19 4.19
CA LEU A 21 -4.13 -0.08 3.34
C LEU A 21 -3.91 1.34 2.84
N LEU A 22 -4.97 2.14 2.73
CA LEU A 22 -4.87 3.54 2.32
C LEU A 22 -4.49 4.47 3.48
N GLN A 23 -4.68 4.07 4.73
CA GLN A 23 -4.40 4.92 5.88
C GLN A 23 -2.96 5.42 5.96
N PRO A 24 -1.93 4.60 5.71
CA PRO A 24 -0.55 5.11 5.75
C PRO A 24 -0.31 6.29 4.81
N PHE A 25 -1.02 6.33 3.69
CA PHE A 25 -0.95 7.44 2.75
C PHE A 25 -1.76 8.63 3.26
N ALA A 26 -3.00 8.39 3.67
CA ALA A 26 -3.90 9.47 4.11
C ALA A 26 -3.34 10.22 5.32
N ARG A 27 -2.71 9.52 6.27
CA ARG A 27 -2.13 10.15 7.45
C ARG A 27 -0.98 11.09 7.14
N ARG A 28 -0.39 10.96 5.96
CA ARG A 28 0.73 11.79 5.51
C ARG A 28 0.35 12.75 4.40
N ASP A 29 -0.97 12.93 4.19
CA ASP A 29 -1.49 13.76 3.10
C ASP A 29 -0.98 13.32 1.74
N LEU A 30 -0.78 12.03 1.56
CA LEU A 30 -0.38 11.45 0.28
C LEU A 30 -1.59 10.86 -0.39
N MET A 31 -1.74 11.12 -1.69
CA MET A 31 -2.78 10.52 -2.51
C MET A 31 -2.13 9.64 -3.57
N PRO A 32 -2.37 8.32 -3.55
CA PRO A 32 -1.86 7.46 -4.61
C PRO A 32 -2.39 7.90 -5.98
N ASP A 33 -1.51 7.86 -6.97
CA ASP A 33 -1.91 8.16 -8.35
C ASP A 33 -2.65 6.98 -8.96
N TYR A 34 -2.42 5.79 -8.45
CA TYR A 34 -3.06 4.58 -8.92
C TYR A 34 -3.25 3.60 -7.76
N PHE A 35 -4.43 3.02 -7.69
CA PHE A 35 -4.76 2.01 -6.69
C PHE A 35 -5.62 0.95 -7.37
N HIS A 36 -5.16 -0.29 -7.35
CA HIS A 36 -5.84 -1.39 -8.02
C HIS A 36 -5.84 -2.62 -7.13
N SER A 37 -6.96 -3.29 -7.01
CA SER A 37 -7.06 -4.50 -6.22
C SER A 37 -7.75 -5.62 -6.99
N VAL A 38 -7.26 -6.83 -6.78
CA VAL A 38 -7.85 -8.05 -7.34
C VAL A 38 -7.98 -9.05 -6.19
N GLN A 39 -9.15 -9.63 -6.07
CA GLN A 39 -9.40 -10.65 -5.05
C GLN A 39 -9.62 -12.00 -5.72
N ALA A 40 -8.92 -13.02 -5.23
CA ALA A 40 -9.06 -14.40 -5.69
C ALA A 40 -8.71 -15.35 -4.55
N ASP A 41 -9.56 -16.34 -4.30
CA ASP A 41 -9.30 -17.42 -3.33
C ASP A 41 -8.98 -16.90 -1.92
N GLY A 42 -9.67 -15.84 -1.50
CA GLY A 42 -9.50 -15.28 -0.17
C GLY A 42 -8.27 -14.38 -0.01
N ILE A 43 -7.54 -14.13 -1.07
CA ILE A 43 -6.37 -13.24 -1.07
C ILE A 43 -6.67 -12.02 -1.92
N VAL A 44 -6.30 -10.86 -1.40
CA VAL A 44 -6.39 -9.60 -2.14
C VAL A 44 -4.98 -9.16 -2.52
N SER A 45 -4.77 -8.93 -3.81
CA SER A 45 -3.52 -8.37 -4.33
C SER A 45 -3.77 -6.92 -4.70
N VAL A 46 -2.98 -6.01 -4.12
CA VAL A 46 -3.18 -4.57 -4.27
C VAL A 46 -1.93 -3.95 -4.86
N GLY A 47 -2.12 -3.21 -5.95
CA GLY A 47 -1.06 -2.39 -6.55
C GLY A 47 -1.31 -0.93 -6.22
N ILE A 48 -0.32 -0.25 -5.65
CA ILE A 48 -0.39 1.17 -5.31
C ILE A 48 0.79 1.87 -5.95
N ARG A 49 0.52 2.91 -6.75
CA ARG A 49 1.58 3.66 -7.43
C ARG A 49 1.56 5.11 -7.00
N MET A 50 2.75 5.63 -6.69
CA MET A 50 2.99 7.04 -6.40
C MET A 50 3.97 7.57 -7.44
N ASP A 51 3.56 8.57 -8.21
CA ASP A 51 4.43 9.14 -9.24
C ASP A 51 5.49 10.08 -8.65
N ALA A 52 5.16 10.75 -7.55
CA ALA A 52 6.10 11.62 -6.86
C ALA A 52 5.85 11.55 -5.36
N MET A 53 6.64 10.77 -4.66
CA MET A 53 6.52 10.58 -3.22
C MET A 53 7.80 11.06 -2.54
N PRO A 54 7.70 11.77 -1.39
CA PRO A 54 8.92 12.13 -0.66
C PRO A 54 9.74 10.88 -0.35
N SER A 55 11.01 10.89 -0.74
CA SER A 55 11.87 9.70 -0.66
C SER A 55 11.98 9.17 0.76
N GLU A 56 12.03 10.08 1.74
CA GLU A 56 12.16 9.70 3.15
C GLU A 56 10.92 9.01 3.72
N MET A 57 9.80 9.06 3.01
CA MET A 57 8.56 8.42 3.45
C MET A 57 8.36 7.01 2.90
N VAL A 58 9.15 6.62 1.90
CA VAL A 58 8.92 5.32 1.21
C VAL A 58 9.03 4.15 2.18
N ASN A 59 10.11 4.08 2.95
CA ASN A 59 10.29 2.97 3.90
C ASN A 59 9.31 3.03 5.06
N LEU A 60 8.93 4.23 5.49
CA LEU A 60 7.95 4.40 6.55
C LEU A 60 6.58 3.86 6.12
N VAL A 61 6.16 4.20 4.92
CA VAL A 61 4.88 3.71 4.38
C VAL A 61 4.93 2.19 4.18
N ALA A 62 6.02 1.67 3.61
CA ALA A 62 6.17 0.22 3.44
C ALA A 62 6.06 -0.50 4.79
N GLY A 63 6.71 0.02 5.83
CA GLY A 63 6.63 -0.56 7.17
C GLY A 63 5.22 -0.52 7.75
N ASN A 64 4.48 0.57 7.51
CA ASN A 64 3.10 0.68 7.97
C ASN A 64 2.18 -0.30 7.23
N LEU A 65 2.41 -0.51 5.93
CA LEU A 65 1.65 -1.49 5.16
C LEU A 65 1.84 -2.90 5.73
N TRP A 66 3.08 -3.25 6.10
CA TRP A 66 3.37 -4.54 6.74
C TRP A 66 2.61 -4.74 8.06
N GLN A 67 2.31 -3.66 8.78
CA GLN A 67 1.63 -3.72 10.07
C GLN A 67 0.12 -3.87 9.97
N VAL A 68 -0.46 -3.72 8.79
CA VAL A 68 -1.90 -3.91 8.61
C VAL A 68 -2.23 -5.40 8.81
N VAL A 69 -3.22 -5.66 9.67
CA VAL A 69 -3.63 -7.04 9.98
C VAL A 69 -4.05 -7.75 8.70
N GLY A 70 -3.50 -8.94 8.49
CA GLY A 70 -3.80 -9.75 7.32
C GLY A 70 -2.79 -9.60 6.18
N VAL A 71 -1.92 -8.59 6.22
CA VAL A 71 -0.90 -8.42 5.19
C VAL A 71 0.12 -9.55 5.28
N ARG A 72 0.35 -10.22 4.17
CA ARG A 72 1.29 -11.33 4.07
C ARG A 72 2.58 -10.93 3.40
N HIS A 73 2.52 -9.96 2.49
CA HIS A 73 3.69 -9.61 1.69
C HIS A 73 3.59 -8.19 1.18
N VAL A 74 4.71 -7.46 1.21
CA VAL A 74 4.82 -6.11 0.64
C VAL A 74 6.11 -6.06 -0.17
N VAL A 75 5.99 -5.68 -1.43
CA VAL A 75 7.14 -5.45 -2.31
C VAL A 75 7.12 -3.99 -2.74
N THR A 76 8.26 -3.33 -2.59
CA THR A 76 8.44 -1.94 -3.03
C THR A 76 9.39 -1.92 -4.22
N SER A 77 9.02 -1.21 -5.26
CA SER A 77 9.86 -1.11 -6.46
C SER A 77 9.82 0.28 -7.11
#